data_0e8cd5213c8ea2e486c2ea72141bff0b
#
_entry.id   0e8cd5213c8ea2e486c2ea72141bff0b
#
_cell.length_a   1.000
_cell.length_b   1.000
_cell.length_c   1.000
_cell.angle_alpha   90.00
_cell.angle_beta   90.00
_cell.angle_gamma   90.00
#
_symmetry.space_group_name_H-M   'P 1'
#
loop_
_entity.id
_entity.type
_entity.pdbx_description
1 polymer ?
#
loop_
_entity_poly.entity_id
_entity_poly.type
_entity_poly.pdbx_seq_one_letter_code
_entity_poly.pdbx_strand_id
1 'polypeptide(L)'
;MKKLLLAAGVLAATVTTSFAWTQRQPLPVAACQVHAPYGFPVSARAIQPICRQAYLVAYDAAAKIPEVVMYSLTPPNALGCVPRTNAFVADQSIQGGPVPDDYAGTGYDKGHMSPDGDLSWDVQVEFESFLMTNMTPQAGSLNRGIWKLLETSVRGWAVQRNQSFTIMVGSIYGPGDKVIGKGVVVPHGFYKIVINNQTNEIAGWAFPHVAPYPNLGNDLTKFRMPVAQIQQTAAVKFAFPANGIELAPGKEWPVDFGALTNAKRAKCGANAEAN
;
A
#
# COMPACT_ATOMS: atom_id res chain seq x y z
N MET A 1 9.72 12.76 -74.69
CA MET A 1 9.83 13.59 -73.47
C MET A 1 9.20 12.82 -72.31
N LYS A 2 10.02 12.17 -71.46
CA LYS A 2 9.53 11.40 -70.25
C LYS A 2 9.55 12.35 -69.08
N LYS A 3 8.39 12.58 -68.44
CA LYS A 3 8.29 13.37 -67.24
C LYS A 3 8.60 12.43 -66.05
N LEU A 4 9.66 12.76 -65.31
CA LEU A 4 9.99 12.14 -64.04
C LEU A 4 9.13 12.79 -62.95
N LEU A 5 8.28 12.02 -62.28
CA LEU A 5 7.58 12.45 -61.06
C LEU A 5 8.45 12.07 -59.85
N LEU A 6 9.00 13.08 -59.19
CA LEU A 6 9.60 12.90 -57.86
C LEU A 6 8.47 12.82 -56.81
N ALA A 7 8.35 11.66 -56.16
CA ALA A 7 7.52 11.53 -54.96
C ALA A 7 8.37 11.91 -53.73
N ALA A 8 8.01 13.03 -53.12
CA ALA A 8 8.59 13.44 -51.82
C ALA A 8 7.92 12.63 -50.70
N GLY A 9 8.64 11.66 -50.18
CA GLY A 9 8.22 10.92 -48.97
C GLY A 9 8.41 11.78 -47.74
N VAL A 10 7.31 12.17 -47.11
CA VAL A 10 7.32 12.79 -45.78
C VAL A 10 7.56 11.70 -44.75
N LEU A 11 8.75 11.61 -44.19
CA LEU A 11 9.00 10.80 -42.97
C LEU A 11 8.35 11.51 -41.78
N ALA A 12 7.23 11.00 -41.32
CA ALA A 12 6.67 11.39 -40.04
C ALA A 12 7.53 10.77 -38.91
N ALA A 13 8.39 11.56 -38.30
CA ALA A 13 9.09 11.17 -37.09
C ALA A 13 8.08 11.11 -35.92
N THR A 14 7.70 9.91 -35.52
CA THR A 14 6.94 9.70 -34.25
C THR A 14 7.89 9.97 -33.11
N VAL A 15 7.75 11.12 -32.45
CA VAL A 15 8.41 11.40 -31.18
C VAL A 15 7.69 10.59 -30.11
N THR A 16 8.24 9.43 -29.80
CA THR A 16 7.84 8.69 -28.59
C THR A 16 8.46 9.42 -27.41
N THR A 17 7.68 10.27 -26.74
CA THR A 17 8.06 10.80 -25.42
C THR A 17 8.03 9.65 -24.44
N SER A 18 9.18 9.05 -24.16
CA SER A 18 9.36 8.17 -23.02
C SER A 18 9.24 9.04 -21.76
N PHE A 19 8.14 8.94 -21.03
CA PHE A 19 8.06 9.46 -19.68
C PHE A 19 9.03 8.66 -18.80
N ALA A 20 10.22 9.19 -18.59
CA ALA A 20 11.13 8.65 -17.59
C ALA A 20 10.58 9.05 -16.21
N TRP A 21 10.06 8.08 -15.46
CA TRP A 21 9.68 8.26 -14.07
C TRP A 21 10.89 8.72 -13.27
N THR A 22 10.77 9.86 -12.60
CA THR A 22 11.85 10.40 -11.76
C THR A 22 11.44 10.22 -10.30
N GLN A 23 12.25 9.52 -9.51
CA GLN A 23 12.03 9.46 -8.09
C GLN A 23 12.16 10.86 -7.49
N ARG A 24 11.10 11.31 -6.81
CA ARG A 24 11.14 12.54 -6.03
C ARG A 24 11.85 12.31 -4.70
N GLN A 25 12.52 13.35 -4.21
CA GLN A 25 12.98 13.33 -2.83
C GLN A 25 11.79 13.27 -1.86
N PRO A 26 11.93 12.64 -0.67
CA PRO A 26 10.90 12.69 0.34
C PRO A 26 10.52 14.14 0.68
N LEU A 27 9.25 14.34 0.95
CA LEU A 27 8.75 15.62 1.45
C LEU A 27 9.18 15.83 2.92
N PRO A 28 9.21 17.05 3.43
CA PRO A 28 9.32 17.28 4.86
C PRO A 28 8.23 16.51 5.64
N VAL A 29 8.58 15.90 6.77
CA VAL A 29 7.65 15.04 7.55
C VAL A 29 6.35 15.79 7.92
N ALA A 30 6.43 17.10 8.17
CA ALA A 30 5.26 17.93 8.43
C ALA A 30 4.23 17.92 7.27
N ALA A 31 4.65 17.72 6.04
CA ALA A 31 3.74 17.61 4.89
C ALA A 31 2.88 16.33 4.93
N CYS A 32 3.31 15.31 5.69
CA CYS A 32 2.59 14.05 5.85
C CYS A 32 1.58 14.05 7.02
N GLN A 33 1.34 15.19 7.68
CA GLN A 33 0.34 15.26 8.75
C GLN A 33 -1.06 14.78 8.31
N VAL A 34 -1.40 14.96 7.03
CA VAL A 34 -2.66 14.47 6.44
C VAL A 34 -2.76 12.94 6.45
N HIS A 35 -1.63 12.23 6.41
CA HIS A 35 -1.56 10.77 6.46
C HIS A 35 -1.43 10.23 7.89
N ALA A 36 -1.00 11.08 8.81
CA ALA A 36 -0.83 10.77 10.23
C ALA A 36 -1.55 11.82 11.11
N PRO A 37 -2.89 11.97 10.98
CA PRO A 37 -3.63 13.03 11.66
C PRO A 37 -3.58 12.92 13.19
N TYR A 38 -3.31 11.74 13.71
CA TYR A 38 -3.18 11.47 15.14
C TYR A 38 -1.73 11.43 15.62
N GLY A 39 -0.76 11.71 14.74
CA GLY A 39 0.67 11.74 15.04
C GLY A 39 1.44 10.55 14.46
N PHE A 40 2.77 10.66 14.57
CA PHE A 40 3.70 9.62 14.11
C PHE A 40 3.71 8.45 15.12
N PRO A 41 3.87 7.19 14.66
CA PRO A 41 3.90 6.04 15.57
C PRO A 41 5.14 6.09 16.47
N VAL A 42 4.99 5.62 17.71
CA VAL A 42 6.09 5.44 18.65
C VAL A 42 6.45 3.96 18.67
N SER A 43 7.67 3.65 18.28
CA SER A 43 8.21 2.30 18.22
C SER A 43 9.34 2.09 19.21
N ALA A 44 9.54 0.84 19.64
CA ALA A 44 10.74 0.40 20.35
C ALA A 44 11.95 0.27 19.42
N ARG A 45 11.75 0.27 18.10
CA ARG A 45 12.80 0.17 17.07
C ARG A 45 13.24 1.55 16.61
N ALA A 46 14.47 1.63 16.08
CA ALA A 46 14.96 2.87 15.46
C ALA A 46 14.32 3.02 14.07
N ILE A 47 13.29 3.86 13.96
CA ILE A 47 12.55 4.10 12.72
C ILE A 47 12.90 5.45 12.12
N GLN A 48 13.01 5.49 10.78
CA GLN A 48 13.22 6.70 10.00
C GLN A 48 11.91 7.09 9.29
N PRO A 49 11.41 8.33 9.47
CA PRO A 49 10.24 8.80 8.74
C PRO A 49 10.59 9.11 7.28
N ILE A 50 9.80 8.59 6.35
CA ILE A 50 9.88 8.90 4.91
C ILE A 50 8.50 9.39 4.48
N CYS A 51 8.38 10.68 4.16
CA CYS A 51 7.14 11.29 3.70
C CYS A 51 7.06 11.27 2.18
N ARG A 52 6.03 10.64 1.64
CA ARG A 52 5.67 10.66 0.22
C ARG A 52 4.39 11.45 0.02
N GLN A 53 4.05 11.75 -1.24
CA GLN A 53 2.85 12.54 -1.52
C GLN A 53 1.56 11.91 -0.99
N ALA A 54 1.47 10.58 -0.98
CA ALA A 54 0.25 9.86 -0.63
C ALA A 54 0.37 8.98 0.63
N TYR A 55 1.55 8.86 1.23
CA TYR A 55 1.75 8.03 2.42
C TYR A 55 2.99 8.46 3.23
N LEU A 56 3.00 8.05 4.48
CA LEU A 56 4.11 8.22 5.42
C LEU A 56 4.62 6.84 5.83
N VAL A 57 5.93 6.62 5.72
CA VAL A 57 6.59 5.38 6.17
C VAL A 57 7.37 5.63 7.46
N ALA A 58 7.17 4.80 8.46
CA ALA A 58 8.10 4.58 9.55
C ALA A 58 9.02 3.43 9.15
N TYR A 59 10.16 3.75 8.54
CA TYR A 59 11.06 2.78 7.94
C TYR A 59 12.06 2.24 8.96
N ASP A 60 12.17 0.92 9.07
CA ASP A 60 13.19 0.23 9.84
C ASP A 60 14.39 -0.10 8.95
N ALA A 61 15.45 0.68 9.06
CA ALA A 61 16.66 0.50 8.24
C ALA A 61 17.42 -0.80 8.58
N ALA A 62 17.31 -1.30 9.82
CA ALA A 62 17.97 -2.54 10.23
C ALA A 62 17.24 -3.77 9.63
N ALA A 63 15.92 -3.74 9.57
CA ALA A 63 15.12 -4.79 8.97
C ALA A 63 14.94 -4.63 7.46
N LYS A 64 15.24 -3.44 6.91
CA LYS A 64 15.05 -3.03 5.50
C LYS A 64 13.60 -3.17 5.00
N ILE A 65 12.64 -2.94 5.88
CA ILE A 65 11.21 -2.94 5.56
C ILE A 65 10.51 -1.79 6.31
N PRO A 66 9.32 -1.36 5.86
CA PRO A 66 8.49 -0.47 6.66
C PRO A 66 8.00 -1.20 7.92
N GLU A 67 8.23 -0.61 9.10
CA GLU A 67 7.57 -1.03 10.32
C GLU A 67 6.10 -0.63 10.31
N VAL A 68 5.83 0.61 9.88
CA VAL A 68 4.47 1.15 9.71
C VAL A 68 4.41 1.99 8.45
N VAL A 69 3.34 1.85 7.71
CA VAL A 69 2.92 2.80 6.67
C VAL A 69 1.57 3.39 7.07
N MET A 70 1.45 4.71 6.95
CA MET A 70 0.21 5.43 7.25
C MET A 70 -0.23 6.21 6.02
N TYR A 71 -1.51 6.17 5.70
CA TYR A 71 -2.06 6.94 4.59
C TYR A 71 -3.55 7.24 4.79
N SER A 72 -4.02 8.27 4.09
CA SER A 72 -5.44 8.63 4.01
C SER A 72 -6.02 8.20 2.68
N LEU A 73 -7.14 7.50 2.71
CA LEU A 73 -7.91 7.11 1.53
C LEU A 73 -9.21 7.89 1.47
N THR A 74 -9.41 8.62 0.38
CA THR A 74 -10.66 9.34 0.09
C THR A 74 -11.45 8.61 -1.00
N PRO A 75 -12.78 8.82 -1.11
CA PRO A 75 -13.57 8.22 -2.17
C PRO A 75 -13.04 8.48 -3.59
N PRO A 76 -12.62 9.71 -3.96
CA PRO A 76 -12.00 9.96 -5.26
C PRO A 76 -10.70 9.17 -5.50
N ASN A 77 -9.87 9.03 -4.46
CA ASN A 77 -8.58 8.30 -4.55
C ASN A 77 -8.81 6.80 -4.70
N ALA A 78 -9.79 6.23 -3.98
CA ALA A 78 -10.16 4.82 -4.08
C ALA A 78 -10.66 4.40 -5.49
N LEU A 79 -11.07 5.38 -6.29
CA LEU A 79 -11.45 5.20 -7.69
C LEU A 79 -10.39 5.74 -8.68
N GLY A 80 -9.12 5.75 -8.33
CA GLY A 80 -8.04 6.15 -9.23
C GLY A 80 -8.02 5.32 -10.52
N CYS A 81 -7.61 5.93 -11.64
CA CYS A 81 -7.66 5.31 -12.97
C CYS A 81 -6.28 5.09 -13.61
N VAL A 82 -5.22 5.37 -12.89
CA VAL A 82 -3.86 5.13 -13.40
C VAL A 82 -3.62 3.62 -13.46
N PRO A 83 -3.23 3.07 -14.62
CA PRO A 83 -2.91 1.66 -14.74
C PRO A 83 -1.71 1.28 -13.88
N ARG A 84 -1.72 0.06 -13.37
CA ARG A 84 -0.62 -0.50 -12.59
C ARG A 84 0.63 -0.65 -13.46
N THR A 85 1.75 -0.06 -13.01
CA THR A 85 3.01 -0.07 -13.78
C THR A 85 3.92 -1.25 -13.43
N ASN A 86 3.80 -1.84 -12.23
CA ASN A 86 4.76 -2.81 -11.69
C ASN A 86 6.21 -2.29 -11.65
N ALA A 87 6.39 -0.99 -11.54
CA ALA A 87 7.67 -0.29 -11.60
C ALA A 87 8.48 -0.41 -10.29
N PHE A 88 8.62 -1.60 -9.75
CA PHE A 88 9.39 -1.84 -8.53
C PHE A 88 10.82 -1.33 -8.67
N VAL A 89 11.23 -0.43 -7.77
CA VAL A 89 12.53 0.23 -7.83
C VAL A 89 13.03 0.57 -6.42
N ALA A 90 14.37 0.49 -6.24
CA ALA A 90 15.00 0.92 -5.00
C ALA A 90 14.67 2.38 -4.70
N ASP A 91 14.40 2.69 -3.42
CA ASP A 91 14.21 4.07 -2.98
C ASP A 91 15.57 4.75 -2.82
N GLN A 92 15.87 5.71 -3.72
CA GLN A 92 17.13 6.43 -3.75
C GLN A 92 17.37 7.33 -2.54
N SER A 93 16.33 7.62 -1.76
CA SER A 93 16.46 8.39 -0.51
C SER A 93 17.05 7.57 0.64
N ILE A 94 17.15 6.24 0.49
CA ILE A 94 17.64 5.32 1.52
C ILE A 94 18.91 4.61 1.02
N GLN A 95 20.04 4.99 1.60
CA GLN A 95 21.30 4.31 1.30
C GLN A 95 21.29 2.88 1.87
N GLY A 96 21.63 1.88 1.02
CA GLY A 96 21.63 0.48 1.42
C GLY A 96 20.25 -0.11 1.68
N GLY A 97 19.18 0.55 1.24
CA GLY A 97 17.81 0.05 1.28
C GLY A 97 17.61 -1.20 0.41
N PRO A 98 16.42 -1.80 0.46
CA PRO A 98 16.10 -2.99 -0.32
C PRO A 98 16.03 -2.67 -1.81
N VAL A 99 16.37 -3.66 -2.63
CA VAL A 99 16.25 -3.59 -4.09
C VAL A 99 15.34 -4.72 -4.60
N PRO A 100 14.75 -4.61 -5.80
CA PRO A 100 13.88 -5.66 -6.33
C PRO A 100 14.54 -7.04 -6.38
N ASP A 101 15.86 -7.09 -6.64
CA ASP A 101 16.63 -8.32 -6.72
C ASP A 101 16.77 -9.06 -5.38
N ASP A 102 16.57 -8.38 -4.24
CA ASP A 102 16.56 -9.04 -2.93
C ASP A 102 15.41 -10.06 -2.79
N TYR A 103 14.38 -9.94 -3.64
CA TYR A 103 13.21 -10.82 -3.66
C TYR A 103 13.31 -11.91 -4.72
N ALA A 104 14.24 -11.81 -5.66
CA ALA A 104 14.37 -12.73 -6.77
C ALA A 104 14.64 -14.16 -6.30
N GLY A 105 13.84 -15.14 -6.76
CA GLY A 105 14.00 -16.55 -6.42
C GLY A 105 13.65 -16.94 -4.98
N THR A 106 13.17 -16.01 -4.15
CA THR A 106 12.89 -16.26 -2.73
C THR A 106 11.53 -16.91 -2.47
N GLY A 107 10.61 -16.85 -3.44
CA GLY A 107 9.22 -17.30 -3.30
C GLY A 107 8.29 -16.30 -2.63
N TYR A 108 8.81 -15.14 -2.19
CA TYR A 108 7.97 -14.06 -1.66
C TYR A 108 7.61 -13.04 -2.72
N ASP A 109 6.39 -12.51 -2.61
CA ASP A 109 5.96 -11.34 -3.36
C ASP A 109 6.56 -10.08 -2.75
N LYS A 110 6.77 -9.03 -3.57
CA LYS A 110 6.97 -7.66 -3.11
C LYS A 110 5.59 -7.11 -2.69
N GLY A 111 5.23 -7.37 -1.43
CA GLY A 111 3.91 -7.01 -0.90
C GLY A 111 3.85 -5.52 -0.53
N HIS A 112 2.87 -4.83 -1.08
CA HIS A 112 2.63 -3.43 -0.77
C HIS A 112 2.08 -3.27 0.65
N MET A 113 2.58 -2.26 1.38
CA MET A 113 1.95 -1.82 2.62
C MET A 113 0.88 -0.76 2.34
N SER A 114 1.19 0.27 1.55
CA SER A 114 0.20 1.14 0.92
C SER A 114 -0.02 0.64 -0.52
N PRO A 115 -1.19 0.03 -0.84
CA PRO A 115 -1.39 -0.65 -2.12
C PRO A 115 -1.54 0.32 -3.28
N ASP A 116 -1.04 -0.04 -4.46
CA ASP A 116 -1.17 0.79 -5.67
C ASP A 116 -2.63 1.07 -6.04
N GLY A 117 -3.53 0.14 -5.75
CA GLY A 117 -4.97 0.34 -5.98
C GLY A 117 -5.58 1.51 -5.19
N ASP A 118 -5.01 1.86 -4.03
CA ASP A 118 -5.40 3.04 -3.24
C ASP A 118 -4.69 4.31 -3.72
N LEU A 119 -3.60 4.15 -4.49
CA LEU A 119 -2.70 5.21 -4.94
C LEU A 119 -2.78 5.50 -6.44
N SER A 120 -3.67 4.82 -7.17
CA SER A 120 -3.82 4.93 -8.63
C SER A 120 -4.57 6.19 -9.11
N TRP A 121 -4.62 7.25 -8.31
CA TRP A 121 -5.32 8.50 -8.63
C TRP A 121 -4.43 9.56 -9.27
N ASP A 122 -3.13 9.40 -9.18
CA ASP A 122 -2.11 10.25 -9.79
C ASP A 122 -0.95 9.37 -10.27
N VAL A 123 -0.37 9.69 -11.41
CA VAL A 123 0.65 8.88 -12.07
C VAL A 123 1.94 8.79 -11.25
N GLN A 124 2.35 9.90 -10.62
CA GLN A 124 3.55 9.93 -9.79
C GLN A 124 3.32 9.22 -8.45
N VAL A 125 2.13 9.35 -7.90
CA VAL A 125 1.73 8.67 -6.66
C VAL A 125 1.67 7.16 -6.87
N GLU A 126 1.12 6.70 -8.00
CA GLU A 126 1.12 5.28 -8.36
C GLU A 126 2.56 4.75 -8.48
N PHE A 127 3.43 5.45 -9.20
CA PHE A 127 4.85 5.09 -9.29
C PHE A 127 5.53 5.03 -7.91
N GLU A 128 5.28 6.00 -7.03
CA GLU A 128 5.84 6.02 -5.67
C GLU A 128 5.35 4.83 -4.83
N SER A 129 4.18 4.24 -5.14
CA SER A 129 3.71 3.04 -4.46
C SER A 129 4.64 1.85 -4.62
N PHE A 130 5.41 1.79 -5.73
CA PHE A 130 6.36 0.72 -6.06
C PHE A 130 7.78 0.93 -5.50
N LEU A 131 8.03 1.97 -4.71
CA LEU A 131 9.30 2.14 -4.01
C LEU A 131 9.51 0.99 -3.01
N MET A 132 10.69 0.39 -3.01
CA MET A 132 10.99 -0.77 -2.16
C MET A 132 10.88 -0.47 -0.66
N THR A 133 10.88 0.80 -0.25
CA THR A 133 10.59 1.23 1.13
C THR A 133 9.12 1.10 1.53
N ASN A 134 8.22 0.85 0.56
CA ASN A 134 6.80 0.51 0.79
C ASN A 134 6.54 -1.01 0.72
N MET A 135 7.58 -1.83 0.51
CA MET A 135 7.46 -3.27 0.28
C MET A 135 7.89 -4.09 1.48
N THR A 136 7.21 -5.23 1.68
CA THR A 136 7.60 -6.28 2.60
C THR A 136 7.57 -7.64 1.89
N PRO A 137 8.44 -8.60 2.28
CA PRO A 137 8.31 -9.97 1.79
C PRO A 137 6.99 -10.57 2.30
N GLN A 138 6.08 -10.86 1.38
CA GLN A 138 4.79 -11.50 1.69
C GLN A 138 4.64 -12.82 0.92
N ALA A 139 4.15 -13.85 1.60
CA ALA A 139 3.76 -15.08 0.92
C ALA A 139 2.60 -14.80 -0.04
N GLY A 140 2.66 -15.38 -1.25
CA GLY A 140 1.62 -15.17 -2.26
C GLY A 140 0.22 -15.57 -1.80
N SER A 141 0.10 -16.58 -0.93
CA SER A 141 -1.17 -17.00 -0.33
C SER A 141 -1.81 -15.92 0.55
N LEU A 142 -1.00 -15.13 1.26
CA LEU A 142 -1.47 -13.97 2.02
C LEU A 142 -1.72 -12.78 1.10
N ASN A 143 -0.68 -12.35 0.37
CA ASN A 143 -0.67 -11.11 -0.42
C ASN A 143 -1.79 -11.07 -1.47
N ARG A 144 -1.92 -12.14 -2.25
CA ARG A 144 -2.94 -12.25 -3.32
C ARG A 144 -4.29 -12.79 -2.84
N GLY A 145 -4.36 -13.20 -1.56
CA GLY A 145 -5.54 -13.74 -0.88
C GLY A 145 -6.24 -12.72 0.01
N ILE A 146 -6.31 -13.03 1.30
CA ILE A 146 -7.08 -12.28 2.29
C ILE A 146 -6.56 -10.85 2.50
N TRP A 147 -5.26 -10.59 2.28
CA TRP A 147 -4.70 -9.24 2.33
C TRP A 147 -5.29 -8.34 1.25
N LYS A 148 -5.29 -8.82 -0.01
CA LYS A 148 -5.95 -8.12 -1.14
C LYS A 148 -7.45 -7.95 -0.89
N LEU A 149 -8.11 -8.93 -0.28
CA LEU A 149 -9.53 -8.83 0.08
C LEU A 149 -9.77 -7.65 1.03
N LEU A 150 -8.95 -7.51 2.09
CA LEU A 150 -9.09 -6.40 3.04
C LEU A 150 -8.84 -5.05 2.35
N GLU A 151 -7.81 -4.93 1.50
CA GLU A 151 -7.53 -3.72 0.73
C GLU A 151 -8.69 -3.33 -0.17
N THR A 152 -9.28 -4.30 -0.87
CA THR A 152 -10.45 -4.07 -1.71
C THR A 152 -11.67 -3.67 -0.88
N SER A 153 -11.83 -4.25 0.31
CA SER A 153 -12.90 -3.86 1.24
C SER A 153 -12.75 -2.41 1.71
N VAL A 154 -11.54 -1.97 2.06
CA VAL A 154 -11.26 -0.58 2.46
C VAL A 154 -11.63 0.40 1.33
N ARG A 155 -11.26 0.11 0.08
CA ARG A 155 -11.70 0.90 -1.09
C ARG A 155 -13.22 0.93 -1.23
N GLY A 156 -13.87 -0.23 -1.08
CA GLY A 156 -15.33 -0.35 -1.11
C GLY A 156 -16.00 0.51 -0.05
N TRP A 157 -15.50 0.49 1.17
CA TRP A 157 -16.01 1.32 2.27
C TRP A 157 -15.88 2.81 1.95
N ALA A 158 -14.73 3.25 1.44
CA ALA A 158 -14.51 4.64 1.08
C ALA A 158 -15.52 5.11 0.02
N VAL A 159 -15.69 4.34 -1.06
CA VAL A 159 -16.54 4.69 -2.19
C VAL A 159 -18.03 4.64 -1.82
N GLN A 160 -18.49 3.52 -1.23
CA GLN A 160 -19.92 3.28 -1.01
C GLN A 160 -20.49 4.11 0.13
N ARG A 161 -19.69 4.44 1.12
CA ARG A 161 -20.08 5.31 2.22
C ARG A 161 -19.84 6.80 1.93
N ASN A 162 -19.09 7.10 0.87
CA ASN A 162 -18.60 8.44 0.55
C ASN A 162 -17.85 9.05 1.77
N GLN A 163 -16.96 8.26 2.39
CA GLN A 163 -16.24 8.61 3.60
C GLN A 163 -14.75 8.39 3.41
N SER A 164 -13.92 9.16 4.14
CA SER A 164 -12.49 8.99 4.14
C SER A 164 -12.02 8.14 5.32
N PHE A 165 -10.92 7.44 5.11
CA PHE A 165 -10.34 6.56 6.10
C PHE A 165 -8.86 6.90 6.31
N THR A 166 -8.41 6.83 7.55
CA THR A 166 -6.97 6.77 7.89
C THR A 166 -6.59 5.31 8.09
N ILE A 167 -5.57 4.87 7.39
CA ILE A 167 -5.07 3.51 7.43
C ILE A 167 -3.67 3.49 8.06
N MET A 168 -3.47 2.60 9.03
CA MET A 168 -2.19 2.28 9.64
C MET A 168 -1.93 0.80 9.38
N VAL A 169 -0.86 0.50 8.66
CA VAL A 169 -0.53 -0.86 8.25
C VAL A 169 0.92 -1.16 8.62
N GLY A 170 1.20 -2.33 9.16
CA GLY A 170 2.56 -2.60 9.61
C GLY A 170 2.92 -4.06 9.73
N SER A 171 4.20 -4.26 10.02
CA SER A 171 4.84 -5.55 10.20
C SER A 171 4.80 -5.98 11.68
N ILE A 172 4.61 -7.27 11.92
CA ILE A 172 4.77 -7.89 13.22
C ILE A 172 6.02 -8.73 13.17
N TYR A 173 7.02 -8.36 13.96
CA TYR A 173 8.27 -9.10 14.05
C TYR A 173 8.14 -10.26 15.06
N GLY A 174 8.90 -11.31 14.83
CA GLY A 174 8.93 -12.47 15.71
C GLY A 174 10.34 -13.03 15.91
N PRO A 175 10.51 -13.92 16.90
CA PRO A 175 11.79 -14.56 17.13
C PRO A 175 12.17 -15.45 15.93
N GLY A 176 13.41 -15.28 15.44
CA GLY A 176 13.91 -16.07 14.31
C GLY A 176 13.30 -15.70 12.96
N ASP A 177 12.85 -14.46 12.78
CA ASP A 177 12.42 -13.96 11.48
C ASP A 177 13.45 -14.26 10.40
N LYS A 178 12.99 -14.81 9.28
CA LYS A 178 13.87 -15.09 8.14
C LYS A 178 14.35 -13.79 7.52
N VAL A 179 15.47 -13.90 6.82
CA VAL A 179 16.06 -12.80 6.06
C VAL A 179 16.24 -13.26 4.61
N ILE A 180 15.88 -12.42 3.65
CA ILE A 180 16.09 -12.63 2.23
C ILE A 180 17.06 -11.61 1.64
N GLY A 181 17.60 -11.91 0.47
CA GLY A 181 18.49 -11.00 -0.25
C GLY A 181 19.62 -10.46 0.62
N LYS A 182 19.83 -9.17 0.59
CA LYS A 182 20.88 -8.48 1.33
C LYS A 182 20.38 -7.93 2.68
N GLY A 183 19.64 -8.72 3.43
CA GLY A 183 19.24 -8.36 4.79
C GLY A 183 17.79 -7.88 4.95
N VAL A 184 16.89 -8.22 4.03
CA VAL A 184 15.46 -7.87 4.13
C VAL A 184 14.75 -8.88 5.03
N VAL A 185 14.18 -8.42 6.13
CA VAL A 185 13.49 -9.27 7.10
C VAL A 185 12.13 -9.71 6.56
N VAL A 186 11.77 -10.97 6.80
CA VAL A 186 10.46 -11.54 6.50
C VAL A 186 9.63 -11.52 7.79
N PRO A 187 8.62 -10.65 7.94
CA PRO A 187 7.86 -10.54 9.18
C PRO A 187 7.07 -11.81 9.52
N HIS A 188 6.82 -12.04 10.82
CA HIS A 188 5.94 -13.10 11.33
C HIS A 188 4.45 -12.86 11.08
N GLY A 189 4.08 -11.61 10.87
CA GLY A 189 2.70 -11.23 10.63
C GLY A 189 2.59 -9.80 10.13
N PHE A 190 1.36 -9.45 9.79
CA PHE A 190 1.00 -8.12 9.35
C PHE A 190 -0.28 -7.68 10.03
N TYR A 191 -0.41 -6.39 10.29
CA TYR A 191 -1.65 -5.80 10.78
C TYR A 191 -2.11 -4.65 9.89
N LYS A 192 -3.40 -4.37 9.96
CA LYS A 192 -4.01 -3.17 9.37
C LYS A 192 -5.06 -2.62 10.33
N ILE A 193 -4.94 -1.34 10.67
CA ILE A 193 -5.91 -0.57 11.46
C ILE A 193 -6.55 0.43 10.51
N VAL A 194 -7.87 0.49 10.51
CA VAL A 194 -8.66 1.38 9.66
C VAL A 194 -9.54 2.24 10.54
N ILE A 195 -9.45 3.56 10.37
CA ILE A 195 -10.20 4.56 11.12
C ILE A 195 -11.10 5.30 10.13
N ASN A 196 -12.39 5.30 10.37
CA ASN A 196 -13.34 6.15 9.65
C ASN A 196 -13.23 7.59 10.17
N ASN A 197 -12.80 8.52 9.33
CA ASN A 197 -12.52 9.89 9.76
C ASN A 197 -13.78 10.72 10.03
N GLN A 198 -14.98 10.26 9.63
CA GLN A 198 -16.25 10.94 9.89
C GLN A 198 -16.94 10.43 11.15
N THR A 199 -16.81 9.12 11.44
CA THR A 199 -17.51 8.50 12.58
C THR A 199 -16.60 8.17 13.76
N ASN A 200 -15.27 8.25 13.57
CA ASN A 200 -14.24 7.81 14.50
C ASN A 200 -14.33 6.31 14.87
N GLU A 201 -15.05 5.53 14.06
CA GLU A 201 -15.08 4.08 14.18
C GLU A 201 -13.72 3.49 13.77
N ILE A 202 -13.25 2.51 14.54
CA ILE A 202 -11.92 1.89 14.37
C ILE A 202 -12.09 0.38 14.23
N ALA A 203 -11.37 -0.21 13.29
CA ALA A 203 -11.31 -1.65 13.13
C ALA A 203 -9.86 -2.11 12.89
N GLY A 204 -9.45 -3.17 13.58
CA GLY A 204 -8.10 -3.74 13.48
C GLY A 204 -8.11 -5.19 13.01
N TRP A 205 -7.13 -5.57 12.22
CA TRP A 205 -6.87 -6.93 11.76
C TRP A 205 -5.40 -7.27 11.95
N ALA A 206 -5.12 -8.53 12.30
CA ALA A 206 -3.77 -9.07 12.28
C ALA A 206 -3.78 -10.46 11.62
N PHE A 207 -2.82 -10.68 10.75
CA PHE A 207 -2.69 -11.90 9.95
C PHE A 207 -1.36 -12.59 10.26
N PRO A 208 -1.35 -13.90 10.56
CA PRO A 208 -0.11 -14.66 10.70
C PRO A 208 0.60 -14.78 9.36
N HIS A 209 1.91 -14.71 9.39
CA HIS A 209 2.76 -14.90 8.21
C HIS A 209 3.92 -15.85 8.56
N VAL A 210 3.58 -17.09 8.89
CA VAL A 210 4.54 -18.14 9.28
C VAL A 210 4.40 -19.36 8.37
N ALA A 211 5.54 -20.00 8.08
CA ALA A 211 5.56 -21.21 7.26
C ALA A 211 4.65 -22.28 7.89
N PRO A 212 3.95 -23.08 7.09
CA PRO A 212 4.02 -23.24 5.63
C PRO A 212 3.22 -22.22 4.80
N TYR A 213 2.82 -21.08 5.33
CA TYR A 213 2.05 -20.00 4.68
C TYR A 213 0.72 -20.49 4.08
N PRO A 214 -0.18 -21.02 4.92
CA PRO A 214 -1.45 -21.55 4.44
C PRO A 214 -2.32 -20.46 3.80
N ASN A 215 -3.23 -20.87 2.92
CA ASN A 215 -4.31 -20.00 2.50
C ASN A 215 -5.23 -19.71 3.69
N LEU A 216 -5.38 -18.44 4.04
CA LEU A 216 -6.17 -18.00 5.20
C LEU A 216 -7.67 -17.88 4.90
N GLY A 217 -8.10 -18.22 3.68
CA GLY A 217 -9.49 -18.09 3.25
C GLY A 217 -9.90 -16.65 2.94
N ASN A 218 -11.19 -16.36 3.10
CA ASN A 218 -11.78 -15.07 2.75
C ASN A 218 -12.67 -14.47 3.85
N ASP A 219 -12.59 -14.99 5.07
CA ASP A 219 -13.37 -14.51 6.20
C ASP A 219 -12.50 -13.57 7.06
N LEU A 220 -12.63 -12.27 6.82
CA LEU A 220 -11.90 -11.21 7.54
C LEU A 220 -12.23 -11.17 9.04
N THR A 221 -13.42 -11.65 9.46
CA THR A 221 -13.83 -11.59 10.87
C THR A 221 -12.96 -12.45 11.77
N LYS A 222 -12.38 -13.52 11.25
CA LYS A 222 -11.46 -14.42 11.96
C LYS A 222 -10.13 -13.78 12.34
N PHE A 223 -9.77 -12.69 11.68
CA PHE A 223 -8.49 -12.00 11.87
C PHE A 223 -8.65 -10.65 12.54
N ARG A 224 -9.88 -10.35 13.05
CA ARG A 224 -10.10 -9.16 13.85
C ARG A 224 -9.32 -9.28 15.15
N MET A 225 -8.60 -8.20 15.45
CA MET A 225 -7.80 -8.10 16.66
C MET A 225 -8.03 -6.73 17.30
N PRO A 226 -8.26 -6.66 18.63
CA PRO A 226 -8.34 -5.39 19.33
C PRO A 226 -7.11 -4.53 19.10
N VAL A 227 -7.32 -3.22 18.88
CA VAL A 227 -6.23 -2.30 18.54
C VAL A 227 -5.15 -2.27 19.63
N ALA A 228 -5.56 -2.35 20.90
CA ALA A 228 -4.64 -2.45 22.01
C ALA A 228 -3.74 -3.70 21.92
N GLN A 229 -4.29 -4.83 21.49
CA GLN A 229 -3.55 -6.07 21.30
C GLN A 229 -2.62 -5.97 20.07
N ILE A 230 -3.05 -5.32 18.97
CA ILE A 230 -2.20 -5.05 17.82
C ILE A 230 -0.97 -4.24 18.26
N GLN A 231 -1.18 -3.15 19.01
CA GLN A 231 -0.09 -2.30 19.51
C GLN A 231 0.90 -3.09 20.39
N GLN A 232 0.38 -3.94 21.25
CA GLN A 232 1.21 -4.80 22.11
C GLN A 232 2.01 -5.82 21.28
N THR A 233 1.36 -6.50 20.32
CA THR A 233 1.99 -7.55 19.50
C THR A 233 3.02 -6.97 18.54
N ALA A 234 2.75 -5.80 17.96
CA ALA A 234 3.65 -5.12 17.05
C ALA A 234 4.73 -4.27 17.75
N ALA A 235 4.64 -4.10 19.08
CA ALA A 235 5.50 -3.21 19.87
C ALA A 235 5.52 -1.76 19.36
N VAL A 236 4.39 -1.29 18.83
CA VAL A 236 4.21 0.06 18.28
C VAL A 236 3.01 0.72 18.97
N LYS A 237 3.13 1.99 19.31
CA LYS A 237 2.04 2.78 19.88
C LYS A 237 1.53 3.79 18.87
N PHE A 238 0.21 3.89 18.78
CA PHE A 238 -0.51 4.86 17.98
C PHE A 238 -1.37 5.76 18.88
N ALA A 239 -1.53 6.99 18.49
CA ALA A 239 -2.63 7.81 18.99
C ALA A 239 -3.87 7.60 18.10
N PHE A 240 -5.05 7.79 18.67
CA PHE A 240 -6.34 7.62 18.02
C PHE A 240 -7.22 8.83 18.30
N PRO A 241 -8.36 9.01 17.57
CA PRO A 241 -9.32 10.04 17.94
C PRO A 241 -9.75 9.91 19.41
N ALA A 242 -9.87 11.01 20.13
CA ALA A 242 -10.23 11.00 21.56
C ALA A 242 -11.58 10.31 21.85
N ASN A 243 -12.49 10.34 20.88
CA ASN A 243 -13.80 9.69 20.90
C ASN A 243 -13.85 8.49 19.95
N GLY A 244 -12.73 7.81 19.75
CA GLY A 244 -12.64 6.62 18.91
C GLY A 244 -13.52 5.47 19.42
N ILE A 245 -14.26 4.83 18.53
CA ILE A 245 -15.15 3.70 18.82
C ILE A 245 -14.60 2.47 18.12
N GLU A 246 -14.08 1.52 18.87
CA GLU A 246 -13.61 0.27 18.29
C GLU A 246 -14.81 -0.64 17.97
N LEU A 247 -14.92 -1.04 16.71
CA LEU A 247 -15.98 -1.92 16.23
C LEU A 247 -15.73 -3.37 16.70
N ALA A 248 -16.77 -4.02 17.20
CA ALA A 248 -16.73 -5.45 17.47
C ALA A 248 -16.57 -6.26 16.17
N PRO A 249 -15.95 -7.46 16.20
CA PRO A 249 -15.90 -8.36 15.05
C PRO A 249 -17.29 -8.63 14.45
N GLY A 250 -17.40 -8.58 13.12
CA GLY A 250 -18.66 -8.74 12.39
C GLY A 250 -19.55 -7.48 12.39
N LYS A 251 -19.06 -6.35 12.92
CA LYS A 251 -19.71 -5.04 12.86
C LYS A 251 -18.98 -4.07 11.94
N GLU A 252 -18.09 -4.59 11.13
CA GLU A 252 -17.41 -3.82 10.09
C GLU A 252 -18.43 -3.31 9.07
N TRP A 253 -18.01 -2.29 8.37
CA TRP A 253 -18.82 -1.68 7.32
C TRP A 253 -19.10 -2.70 6.20
N PRO A 254 -20.33 -2.85 5.72
CA PRO A 254 -20.65 -3.73 4.61
C PRO A 254 -19.96 -3.24 3.32
N VAL A 255 -19.65 -4.18 2.42
CA VAL A 255 -19.09 -3.88 1.10
C VAL A 255 -19.79 -4.71 0.02
N ASP A 256 -20.17 -4.04 -1.06
CA ASP A 256 -20.61 -4.66 -2.31
C ASP A 256 -19.50 -4.52 -3.35
N PHE A 257 -18.78 -5.62 -3.62
CA PHE A 257 -17.70 -5.63 -4.58
C PHE A 257 -18.15 -5.41 -6.02
N GLY A 258 -19.40 -5.80 -6.36
CA GLY A 258 -20.01 -5.53 -7.66
C GLY A 258 -20.24 -4.04 -7.86
N ALA A 259 -20.80 -3.37 -6.86
CA ALA A 259 -20.99 -1.92 -6.89
C ALA A 259 -19.66 -1.16 -6.98
N LEU A 260 -18.61 -1.58 -6.26
CA LEU A 260 -17.28 -0.99 -6.36
C LEU A 260 -16.71 -1.14 -7.78
N THR A 261 -16.80 -2.34 -8.35
CA THR A 261 -16.33 -2.63 -9.72
C THR A 261 -17.07 -1.76 -10.75
N ASN A 262 -18.38 -1.63 -10.61
CA ASN A 262 -19.20 -0.80 -11.52
C ASN A 262 -18.84 0.69 -11.39
N ALA A 263 -18.65 1.20 -10.17
CA ALA A 263 -18.20 2.58 -9.95
C ALA A 263 -16.82 2.84 -10.58
N LYS A 264 -15.88 1.90 -10.44
CA LYS A 264 -14.57 1.98 -11.07
C LYS A 264 -14.67 1.99 -12.60
N ARG A 265 -15.48 1.10 -13.19
CA ARG A 265 -15.72 1.06 -14.65
C ARG A 265 -16.38 2.32 -15.16
N ALA A 266 -17.36 2.84 -14.44
CA ALA A 266 -18.04 4.08 -14.83
C ALA A 266 -17.07 5.28 -14.87
N LYS A 267 -16.11 5.33 -13.93
CA LYS A 267 -15.11 6.42 -13.85
C LYS A 267 -13.97 6.23 -14.84
N CYS A 268 -13.45 5.02 -14.99
CA CYS A 268 -12.18 4.76 -15.66
C CYS A 268 -12.32 4.12 -17.06
N GLY A 269 -13.50 3.69 -17.45
CA GLY A 269 -13.73 3.02 -18.74
C GLY A 269 -12.87 1.77 -18.91
N ALA A 270 -12.17 1.64 -20.04
CA ALA A 270 -11.28 0.51 -20.32
C ALA A 270 -10.09 0.39 -19.34
N ASN A 271 -9.72 1.47 -18.66
CA ASN A 271 -8.65 1.49 -17.67
C ASN A 271 -9.13 1.03 -16.27
N ALA A 272 -10.34 0.50 -16.18
CA ALA A 272 -10.95 0.04 -14.94
C ALA A 272 -10.42 -1.33 -14.47
N GLU A 273 -9.35 -1.86 -15.05
CA GLU A 273 -8.80 -3.13 -14.62
C GLU A 273 -8.53 -3.12 -13.12
N ALA A 274 -9.07 -4.13 -12.47
CA ALA A 274 -9.05 -4.26 -11.03
C ALA A 274 -7.61 -4.43 -10.52
N ASN A 275 -7.12 -3.42 -9.84
CA ASN A 275 -5.98 -3.55 -8.94
C ASN A 275 -6.43 -4.24 -7.65
#